data_17ac5752b266c0dad75054a45729f2da
#
_entry.id   17ac5752b266c0dad75054a45729f2da
#
_cell.length_a   1.000
_cell.length_b   1.000
_cell.length_c   1.000
_cell.angle_alpha   90.00
_cell.angle_beta   90.00
_cell.angle_gamma   90.00
#
_symmetry.space_group_name_H-M   'P 1'
#
loop_
_entity.id
_entity.type
_entity.pdbx_description
1 polymer ?
#
loop_
_entity_poly.entity_id
_entity_poly.type
_entity_poly.pdbx_seq_one_letter_code
_entity_poly.pdbx_strand_id
1 'polypeptide(L)'
;MNDIRPLKQKLRAESKLYRNELLSNEKAELDSKISDRLFNTWQYKGCEVLLTYVSTEIEVDTREIISHALADGKRVAVPRCIDNTRLMDFYFIKDFDDLESGYMGVLEPIPEKCEKMTDFSKGLCIVPALMFDLYGYRLGYGKGYYDRFLSNFCGETLGLCYNRCVREKLPHGKFDKCVERIITQSR
;
A
#
# COMPACT_ATOMS: atom_id res chain seq x y z
N MET A 1 4.89 23.10 19.93
CA MET A 1 5.04 21.89 19.09
C MET A 1 5.43 22.37 17.70
N ASN A 2 6.60 22.03 17.20
CA ASN A 2 7.06 22.48 15.89
C ASN A 2 6.15 21.91 14.80
N ASP A 3 5.79 22.74 13.81
CA ASP A 3 5.00 22.29 12.66
C ASP A 3 5.81 21.29 11.82
N ILE A 4 5.37 20.02 11.78
CA ILE A 4 6.03 18.94 11.05
C ILE A 4 5.65 18.90 9.55
N ARG A 5 4.69 19.73 9.10
CA ARG A 5 4.19 19.72 7.71
C ARG A 5 5.26 20.07 6.67
N PRO A 6 6.11 21.12 6.88
CA PRO A 6 7.17 21.45 5.92
C PRO A 6 8.17 20.30 5.75
N LEU A 7 8.56 19.64 6.84
CA LEU A 7 9.46 18.49 6.79
C LEU A 7 8.83 17.31 6.04
N LYS A 8 7.56 17.00 6.32
CA LYS A 8 6.80 15.97 5.58
C LYS A 8 6.74 16.28 4.07
N GLN A 9 6.55 17.54 3.67
CA GLN A 9 6.55 17.95 2.26
C GLN A 9 7.91 17.72 1.60
N LYS A 10 9.00 18.13 2.25
CA LYS A 10 10.37 17.92 1.76
C LYS A 10 10.66 16.43 1.55
N LEU A 11 10.35 15.60 2.52
CA LEU A 11 10.57 14.14 2.45
C LEU A 11 9.73 13.48 1.33
N ARG A 12 8.49 13.95 1.11
CA ARG A 12 7.68 13.47 -0.04
C ARG A 12 8.33 13.80 -1.37
N ALA A 13 8.82 15.04 -1.53
CA ALA A 13 9.49 15.47 -2.75
C ALA A 13 10.76 14.64 -3.01
N GLU A 14 11.57 14.42 -1.98
CA GLU A 14 12.77 13.58 -2.05
C GLU A 14 12.46 12.15 -2.49
N SER A 15 11.44 11.53 -1.88
CA SER A 15 11.05 10.17 -2.25
C SER A 15 10.50 10.06 -3.67
N LYS A 16 9.68 11.02 -4.08
CA LYS A 16 9.13 11.05 -5.44
C LYS A 16 10.24 11.23 -6.47
N LEU A 17 11.20 12.14 -6.22
CA LEU A 17 12.34 12.35 -7.10
C LEU A 17 13.10 11.04 -7.32
N TYR A 18 13.52 10.37 -6.24
CA TYR A 18 14.21 9.08 -6.33
C TYR A 18 13.42 8.05 -7.14
N ARG A 19 12.11 7.94 -6.90
CA ARG A 19 11.26 6.95 -7.57
C ARG A 19 11.07 7.24 -9.06
N ASN A 20 11.00 8.52 -9.42
CA ASN A 20 10.92 8.96 -10.83
C ASN A 20 12.25 8.80 -11.60
N GLU A 21 13.38 8.78 -10.90
CA GLU A 21 14.71 8.58 -11.48
C GLU A 21 15.09 7.11 -11.67
N LEU A 22 14.31 6.18 -11.08
CA LEU A 22 14.54 4.74 -11.27
C LEU A 22 14.31 4.36 -12.74
N LEU A 23 15.29 3.72 -13.34
CA LEU A 23 15.14 3.12 -14.67
C LEU A 23 14.11 1.97 -14.60
N SER A 24 13.36 1.75 -15.67
CA SER A 24 12.29 0.74 -15.71
C SER A 24 12.79 -0.67 -15.38
N ASN A 25 13.97 -1.05 -15.87
CA ASN A 25 14.59 -2.34 -15.58
C ASN A 25 15.05 -2.44 -14.11
N GLU A 26 15.65 -1.37 -13.56
CA GLU A 26 16.04 -1.33 -12.15
C GLU A 26 14.81 -1.41 -11.23
N LYS A 27 13.76 -0.64 -11.54
CA LYS A 27 12.51 -0.69 -10.80
C LYS A 27 11.92 -2.11 -10.80
N ALA A 28 11.84 -2.76 -11.97
CA ALA A 28 11.30 -4.11 -12.10
C ALA A 28 12.09 -5.14 -11.27
N GLU A 29 13.43 -5.03 -11.24
CA GLU A 29 14.26 -5.90 -10.41
C GLU A 29 14.04 -5.68 -8.91
N LEU A 30 13.88 -4.42 -8.48
CA LEU A 30 13.60 -4.10 -7.08
C LEU A 30 12.21 -4.59 -6.66
N ASP A 31 11.21 -4.40 -7.52
CA ASP A 31 9.83 -4.82 -7.28
C ASP A 31 9.74 -6.35 -7.17
N SER A 32 10.38 -7.09 -8.08
CA SER A 32 10.43 -8.56 -8.04
C SER A 32 11.05 -9.06 -6.72
N LYS A 33 12.17 -8.49 -6.28
CA LYS A 33 12.79 -8.86 -4.99
C LYS A 33 11.86 -8.59 -3.79
N ILE A 34 11.08 -7.52 -3.84
CA ILE A 34 10.11 -7.19 -2.78
C ILE A 34 8.96 -8.20 -2.80
N SER A 35 8.41 -8.51 -3.98
CA SER A 35 7.33 -9.48 -4.16
C SER A 35 7.75 -10.89 -3.70
N ASP A 36 8.93 -11.36 -4.10
CA ASP A 36 9.48 -12.65 -3.66
C ASP A 36 9.59 -12.75 -2.14
N ARG A 37 10.03 -11.65 -1.50
CA ARG A 37 10.14 -11.60 -0.03
C ARG A 37 8.78 -11.58 0.63
N LEU A 38 7.80 -10.87 0.07
CA LEU A 38 6.41 -10.86 0.54
C LEU A 38 5.84 -12.28 0.49
N PHE A 39 5.95 -12.98 -0.66
CA PHE A 39 5.42 -14.33 -0.85
C PHE A 39 6.01 -15.34 0.13
N ASN A 40 7.24 -15.10 0.61
CA ASN A 40 7.90 -15.94 1.59
C ASN A 40 7.55 -15.62 3.05
N THR A 41 6.76 -14.57 3.32
CA THR A 41 6.31 -14.26 4.69
C THR A 41 5.23 -15.26 5.14
N TRP A 42 5.19 -15.53 6.45
CA TRP A 42 4.12 -16.34 7.03
C TRP A 42 2.76 -15.64 6.96
N GLN A 43 2.76 -14.31 7.01
CA GLN A 43 1.55 -13.49 6.86
C GLN A 43 0.91 -13.72 5.49
N TYR A 44 1.68 -13.63 4.39
CA TYR A 44 1.16 -13.87 3.06
C TYR A 44 0.71 -15.33 2.88
N LYS A 45 1.51 -16.29 3.33
CA LYS A 45 1.19 -17.72 3.22
C LYS A 45 -0.07 -18.08 3.99
N GLY A 46 -0.28 -17.48 5.17
CA GLY A 46 -1.41 -17.78 6.06
C GLY A 46 -2.68 -16.97 5.79
N CYS A 47 -2.64 -15.87 5.02
CA CYS A 47 -3.84 -15.10 4.79
C CYS A 47 -4.77 -15.72 3.74
N GLU A 48 -6.07 -15.70 4.01
CA GLU A 48 -7.14 -16.01 3.05
C GLU A 48 -7.56 -14.77 2.26
N VAL A 49 -7.45 -13.59 2.88
CA VAL A 49 -7.84 -12.30 2.32
C VAL A 49 -6.63 -11.38 2.27
N LEU A 50 -6.32 -10.89 1.08
CA LEU A 50 -5.29 -9.89 0.83
C LEU A 50 -5.96 -8.55 0.47
N LEU A 51 -5.72 -7.52 1.27
CA LEU A 51 -6.07 -6.15 0.93
C LEU A 51 -4.81 -5.47 0.38
N THR A 52 -4.89 -4.88 -0.80
CA THR A 52 -3.73 -4.20 -1.39
C THR A 52 -4.16 -3.02 -2.25
N TYR A 53 -3.28 -2.05 -2.41
CA TYR A 53 -3.48 -0.98 -3.39
C TYR A 53 -3.16 -1.47 -4.80
N VAL A 54 -3.73 -0.82 -5.81
CA VAL A 54 -3.31 -0.99 -7.20
C VAL A 54 -2.25 0.08 -7.47
N SER A 55 -1.02 -0.36 -7.73
CA SER A 55 0.15 0.52 -7.79
C SER A 55 0.08 1.52 -8.94
N THR A 56 0.52 2.74 -8.67
CA THR A 56 0.90 3.73 -9.68
C THR A 56 2.33 3.48 -10.17
N GLU A 57 2.77 4.21 -11.19
CA GLU A 57 4.10 4.03 -11.80
C GLU A 57 5.27 4.17 -10.81
N ILE A 58 5.13 5.07 -9.82
CA ILE A 58 6.21 5.35 -8.85
C ILE A 58 6.14 4.51 -7.57
N GLU A 59 5.12 3.69 -7.41
CA GLU A 59 4.97 2.81 -6.25
C GLU A 59 5.66 1.47 -6.49
N VAL A 60 5.89 0.72 -5.42
CA VAL A 60 6.25 -0.70 -5.54
C VAL A 60 5.10 -1.40 -6.26
N ASP A 61 5.43 -2.14 -7.31
CA ASP A 61 4.41 -2.76 -8.15
C ASP A 61 3.66 -3.86 -7.39
N THR A 62 2.33 -3.73 -7.36
CA THR A 62 1.43 -4.71 -6.73
C THR A 62 0.65 -5.55 -7.75
N ARG A 63 0.82 -5.31 -9.05
CA ARG A 63 0.08 -6.08 -10.07
C ARG A 63 0.48 -7.55 -10.06
N GLU A 64 1.79 -7.83 -9.97
CA GLU A 64 2.28 -9.19 -9.82
C GLU A 64 1.78 -9.82 -8.51
N ILE A 65 1.77 -9.06 -7.42
CA ILE A 65 1.27 -9.53 -6.12
C ILE A 65 -0.21 -9.88 -6.19
N ILE A 66 -1.03 -9.04 -6.85
CA ILE A 66 -2.45 -9.29 -7.08
C ILE A 66 -2.65 -10.57 -7.90
N SER A 67 -1.98 -10.68 -9.05
CA SER A 67 -2.08 -11.85 -9.93
C SER A 67 -1.69 -13.15 -9.22
N HIS A 68 -0.58 -13.11 -8.48
CA HIS A 68 -0.09 -14.28 -7.73
C HIS A 68 -1.07 -14.66 -6.61
N ALA A 69 -1.61 -13.69 -5.87
CA ALA A 69 -2.56 -13.96 -4.80
C ALA A 69 -3.89 -14.57 -5.33
N LEU A 70 -4.38 -14.07 -6.46
CA LEU A 70 -5.56 -14.65 -7.13
C LEU A 70 -5.29 -16.08 -7.61
N ALA A 71 -4.10 -16.34 -8.18
CA ALA A 71 -3.68 -17.68 -8.60
C ALA A 71 -3.53 -18.65 -7.43
N ASP A 72 -3.12 -18.16 -6.26
CA ASP A 72 -3.07 -18.93 -4.99
C ASP A 72 -4.47 -19.19 -4.39
N GLY A 73 -5.53 -18.71 -5.01
CA GLY A 73 -6.91 -18.86 -4.53
C GLY A 73 -7.28 -17.93 -3.37
N LYS A 74 -6.48 -16.89 -3.11
CA LYS A 74 -6.79 -15.88 -2.09
C LYS A 74 -7.87 -14.92 -2.60
N ARG A 75 -8.71 -14.43 -1.70
CA ARG A 75 -9.61 -13.30 -2.01
C ARG A 75 -8.80 -12.00 -1.96
N VAL A 76 -8.77 -11.27 -3.06
CA VAL A 76 -8.03 -10.00 -3.14
C VAL A 76 -9.01 -8.83 -3.14
N ALA A 77 -8.83 -7.89 -2.21
CA ALA A 77 -9.62 -6.68 -2.11
C ALA A 77 -8.76 -5.44 -2.37
N VAL A 78 -9.27 -4.53 -3.21
CA VAL A 78 -8.59 -3.28 -3.56
C VAL A 78 -9.46 -2.08 -3.18
N PRO A 79 -8.85 -0.91 -2.86
CA PRO A 79 -9.58 0.24 -2.36
C PRO A 79 -10.24 1.04 -3.47
N ARG A 80 -11.40 1.61 -3.16
CA ARG A 80 -12.06 2.69 -3.90
C ARG A 80 -12.24 3.89 -2.99
N CYS A 81 -11.81 5.06 -3.42
CA CYS A 81 -12.02 6.31 -2.68
C CYS A 81 -13.50 6.70 -2.70
N ILE A 82 -14.02 7.16 -1.56
CA ILE A 82 -15.37 7.72 -1.47
C ILE A 82 -15.30 9.22 -1.75
N ASP A 83 -15.99 9.67 -2.79
CA ASP A 83 -15.99 11.06 -3.25
C ASP A 83 -16.27 12.04 -2.12
N ASN A 84 -15.58 13.18 -2.15
CA ASN A 84 -15.69 14.28 -1.19
C ASN A 84 -15.45 13.90 0.28
N THR A 85 -14.87 12.72 0.52
CA THR A 85 -14.47 12.26 1.84
C THR A 85 -12.96 11.96 1.88
N ARG A 86 -12.50 11.43 3.01
CA ARG A 86 -11.17 10.84 3.14
C ARG A 86 -11.29 9.38 3.59
N LEU A 87 -12.39 8.76 3.20
CA LEU A 87 -12.70 7.35 3.45
C LEU A 87 -12.53 6.56 2.17
N MET A 88 -12.30 5.28 2.31
CA MET A 88 -12.25 4.33 1.21
C MET A 88 -12.95 3.04 1.60
N ASP A 89 -13.60 2.44 0.63
CA ASP A 89 -14.17 1.11 0.70
C ASP A 89 -13.24 0.13 0.00
N PHE A 90 -13.27 -1.12 0.41
CA PHE A 90 -12.55 -2.20 -0.27
C PHE A 90 -13.54 -3.12 -0.99
N TYR A 91 -13.16 -3.56 -2.20
CA TYR A 91 -13.96 -4.46 -3.01
C TYR A 91 -13.12 -5.64 -3.48
N PHE A 92 -13.70 -6.84 -3.44
CA PHE A 92 -13.07 -8.04 -3.95
C PHE A 92 -13.06 -8.05 -5.48
N ILE A 93 -11.90 -8.27 -6.06
CA ILE A 93 -11.73 -8.41 -7.51
C ILE A 93 -11.38 -9.86 -7.87
N LYS A 94 -11.71 -10.26 -9.08
CA LYS A 94 -11.37 -11.58 -9.67
C LYS A 94 -10.22 -11.46 -10.66
N ASP A 95 -10.13 -10.32 -11.32
CA ASP A 95 -9.07 -9.97 -12.28
C ASP A 95 -8.99 -8.44 -12.46
N PHE A 96 -8.14 -7.97 -13.37
CA PHE A 96 -7.98 -6.55 -13.65
C PHE A 96 -9.11 -5.95 -14.50
N ASP A 97 -9.96 -6.76 -15.14
CA ASP A 97 -11.15 -6.29 -15.89
C ASP A 97 -12.26 -5.81 -14.94
N ASP A 98 -12.12 -6.09 -13.65
CA ASP A 98 -12.97 -5.56 -12.59
C ASP A 98 -12.60 -4.12 -12.19
N LEU A 99 -11.56 -3.52 -12.81
CA LEU A 99 -11.06 -2.20 -12.51
C LEU A 99 -11.38 -1.18 -13.60
N GLU A 100 -11.56 0.07 -13.18
CA GLU A 100 -11.71 1.24 -14.05
C GLU A 100 -10.77 2.37 -13.61
N SER A 101 -10.55 3.38 -14.46
CA SER A 101 -9.81 4.58 -14.08
C SER A 101 -10.63 5.39 -13.09
N GLY A 102 -10.15 5.47 -11.85
CA GLY A 102 -10.81 6.17 -10.75
C GLY A 102 -10.13 7.51 -10.40
N TYR A 103 -10.17 7.84 -9.11
CA TYR A 103 -9.66 9.11 -8.59
C TYR A 103 -8.16 9.29 -8.90
N MET A 104 -7.81 10.44 -9.50
CA MET A 104 -6.43 10.80 -9.90
C MET A 104 -5.76 9.81 -10.87
N GLY A 105 -6.53 9.07 -11.67
CA GLY A 105 -5.99 8.10 -12.64
C GLY A 105 -5.51 6.79 -12.01
N VAL A 106 -5.79 6.56 -10.74
CA VAL A 106 -5.54 5.27 -10.09
C VAL A 106 -6.64 4.29 -10.50
N LEU A 107 -6.28 3.04 -10.77
CA LEU A 107 -7.28 2.01 -11.03
C LEU A 107 -8.02 1.67 -9.75
N GLU A 108 -9.36 1.72 -9.83
CA GLU A 108 -10.26 1.43 -8.72
C GLU A 108 -11.28 0.36 -9.12
N PRO A 109 -11.80 -0.45 -8.17
CA PRO A 109 -12.79 -1.48 -8.47
C PRO A 109 -14.12 -0.87 -8.94
N ILE A 110 -14.77 -1.53 -9.90
CA ILE A 110 -16.10 -1.19 -10.41
C ILE A 110 -17.14 -1.74 -9.42
N PRO A 111 -17.88 -0.90 -8.67
CA PRO A 111 -18.76 -1.36 -7.58
C PRO A 111 -19.85 -2.31 -8.06
N GLU A 112 -20.34 -2.14 -9.30
CA GLU A 112 -21.40 -2.96 -9.90
C GLU A 112 -20.94 -4.39 -10.25
N LYS A 113 -19.62 -4.59 -10.37
CA LYS A 113 -19.01 -5.90 -10.68
C LYS A 113 -18.44 -6.59 -9.45
N CYS A 114 -18.12 -5.83 -8.41
CA CYS A 114 -17.30 -6.28 -7.30
C CYS A 114 -18.09 -6.38 -5.99
N GLU A 115 -17.89 -7.44 -5.24
CA GLU A 115 -18.43 -7.58 -3.89
C GLU A 115 -17.70 -6.62 -2.94
N LYS A 116 -18.46 -5.78 -2.21
CA LYS A 116 -17.88 -4.90 -1.19
C LYS A 116 -17.44 -5.73 0.02
N MET A 117 -16.21 -5.50 0.47
CA MET A 117 -15.71 -6.07 1.71
C MET A 117 -16.31 -5.34 2.92
N THR A 118 -16.87 -6.07 3.86
CA THR A 118 -17.52 -5.55 5.07
C THR A 118 -16.87 -6.04 6.36
N ASP A 119 -16.14 -7.15 6.31
CA ASP A 119 -15.43 -7.70 7.47
C ASP A 119 -13.95 -7.32 7.43
N PHE A 120 -13.56 -6.44 8.33
CA PHE A 120 -12.18 -5.97 8.54
C PHE A 120 -11.52 -6.56 9.79
N SER A 121 -12.09 -7.63 10.35
CA SER A 121 -11.58 -8.27 11.57
C SER A 121 -10.30 -9.08 11.34
N LYS A 122 -10.03 -9.49 10.10
CA LYS A 122 -8.90 -10.33 9.70
C LYS A 122 -8.43 -10.00 8.27
N GLY A 123 -7.34 -10.63 7.86
CA GLY A 123 -6.71 -10.49 6.55
C GLY A 123 -5.35 -9.80 6.64
N LEU A 124 -4.65 -9.78 5.52
CA LEU A 124 -3.37 -9.08 5.37
C LEU A 124 -3.57 -7.82 4.53
N CYS A 125 -3.24 -6.66 5.08
CA CYS A 125 -3.29 -5.39 4.36
C CYS A 125 -1.88 -4.93 3.96
N ILE A 126 -1.64 -4.83 2.66
CA ILE A 126 -0.46 -4.18 2.11
C ILE A 126 -0.71 -2.68 2.04
N VAL A 127 0.09 -1.91 2.78
CA VAL A 127 -0.12 -0.48 2.98
C VAL A 127 0.85 0.32 2.12
N PRO A 128 0.38 1.21 1.23
CA PRO A 128 1.25 2.04 0.40
C PRO A 128 1.90 3.17 1.21
N ALA A 129 3.12 3.52 0.83
CA ALA A 129 3.78 4.74 1.28
C ALA A 129 4.89 5.19 0.34
N LEU A 130 5.22 6.48 0.42
CA LEU A 130 6.42 7.04 -0.18
C LEU A 130 7.67 6.69 0.62
N MET A 131 7.56 6.68 1.94
CA MET A 131 8.64 6.31 2.89
C MET A 131 8.05 5.58 4.09
N PHE A 132 8.88 4.76 4.72
CA PHE A 132 8.64 4.19 6.06
C PHE A 132 9.80 4.49 6.99
N ASP A 133 9.56 4.38 8.30
CA ASP A 133 10.63 4.35 9.29
C ASP A 133 10.73 2.99 9.99
N LEU A 134 11.78 2.84 10.81
CA LEU A 134 12.07 1.58 11.50
C LEU A 134 10.99 1.18 12.54
N TYR A 135 10.09 2.10 12.87
CA TYR A 135 8.97 1.88 13.80
C TYR A 135 7.65 1.59 13.08
N GLY A 136 7.68 1.49 11.73
CA GLY A 136 6.50 1.22 10.93
C GLY A 136 5.66 2.46 10.59
N TYR A 137 6.03 3.66 11.06
CA TYR A 137 5.34 4.88 10.61
C TYR A 137 5.63 5.14 9.15
N ARG A 138 4.61 5.67 8.47
CA ARG A 138 4.69 5.91 7.04
C ARG A 138 4.46 7.35 6.65
N LEU A 139 5.08 7.75 5.58
CA LEU A 139 4.83 8.99 4.88
C LEU A 139 4.10 8.69 3.57
N GLY A 140 2.78 8.78 3.57
CA GLY A 140 1.95 8.68 2.37
C GLY A 140 1.81 10.02 1.64
N TYR A 141 0.88 10.07 0.68
CA TYR A 141 0.61 11.27 -0.13
C TYR A 141 -0.04 12.45 0.63
N GLY A 142 -0.46 12.24 1.88
CA GLY A 142 -0.93 13.31 2.77
C GLY A 142 -2.45 13.51 2.83
N LYS A 143 -3.24 12.62 2.23
CA LYS A 143 -4.71 12.68 2.29
C LYS A 143 -5.30 11.96 3.52
N GLY A 144 -4.54 11.01 4.13
CA GLY A 144 -4.91 10.31 5.37
C GLY A 144 -5.96 9.21 5.20
N TYR A 145 -6.17 8.68 3.99
CA TYR A 145 -7.07 7.56 3.73
C TYR A 145 -6.70 6.32 4.56
N TYR A 146 -5.46 5.88 4.47
CA TYR A 146 -4.99 4.70 5.19
C TYR A 146 -4.92 4.91 6.71
N ASP A 147 -4.69 6.13 7.22
CA ASP A 147 -4.72 6.36 8.67
C ASP A 147 -6.12 6.15 9.25
N ARG A 148 -7.16 6.54 8.50
CA ARG A 148 -8.55 6.31 8.89
C ARG A 148 -8.94 4.86 8.76
N PHE A 149 -8.59 4.22 7.66
CA PHE A 149 -8.88 2.81 7.43
C PHE A 149 -8.24 1.93 8.51
N LEU A 150 -6.94 2.09 8.75
CA LEU A 150 -6.19 1.32 9.73
C LEU A 150 -6.65 1.56 11.19
N SER A 151 -7.44 2.59 11.45
CA SER A 151 -8.02 2.80 12.78
C SER A 151 -9.11 1.77 13.12
N ASN A 152 -9.70 1.13 12.11
CA ASN A 152 -10.79 0.15 12.24
C ASN A 152 -10.41 -1.24 11.68
N PHE A 153 -9.23 -1.39 11.10
CA PHE A 153 -8.72 -2.65 10.58
C PHE A 153 -8.03 -3.43 11.70
N CYS A 154 -8.42 -4.69 11.91
CA CYS A 154 -7.91 -5.55 12.97
C CYS A 154 -7.02 -6.70 12.46
N GLY A 155 -6.82 -6.81 11.14
CA GLY A 155 -5.92 -7.78 10.52
C GLY A 155 -4.46 -7.31 10.57
N GLU A 156 -3.59 -8.09 9.93
CA GLU A 156 -2.15 -7.81 9.86
C GLU A 156 -1.81 -6.77 8.81
N THR A 157 -0.74 -6.02 9.01
CA THR A 157 -0.34 -4.91 8.14
C THR A 157 1.13 -5.01 7.74
N LEU A 158 1.39 -4.96 6.43
CA LEU A 158 2.74 -4.88 5.88
C LEU A 158 2.89 -3.64 5.00
N GLY A 159 4.06 -2.99 5.07
CA GLY A 159 4.44 -1.93 4.14
C GLY A 159 5.44 -2.44 3.11
N LEU A 160 5.28 -2.07 1.84
CA LEU A 160 6.27 -2.33 0.79
C LEU A 160 7.03 -1.05 0.48
N CYS A 161 8.36 -1.13 0.45
CA CYS A 161 9.19 0.06 0.27
C CYS A 161 10.56 -0.27 -0.32
N TYR A 162 11.10 0.65 -1.14
CA TYR A 162 12.52 0.58 -1.52
C TYR A 162 13.40 0.96 -0.32
N ASN A 163 14.51 0.26 -0.13
CA ASN A 163 15.45 0.53 0.98
C ASN A 163 15.83 2.01 1.11
N ARG A 164 16.06 2.67 -0.03
CA ARG A 164 16.43 4.10 -0.05
C ARG A 164 15.34 5.01 0.49
N CYS A 165 14.10 4.53 0.55
CA CYS A 165 12.96 5.24 1.13
C CYS A 165 12.65 4.83 2.58
N VAL A 166 13.51 4.05 3.23
CA VAL A 166 13.42 3.78 4.66
C VAL A 166 14.29 4.78 5.43
N ARG A 167 13.76 5.32 6.51
CA ARG A 167 14.44 6.24 7.42
C ARG A 167 14.50 5.65 8.82
N GLU A 168 15.42 6.13 9.64
CA GLU A 168 15.46 5.74 11.05
C GLU A 168 14.18 6.18 11.75
N LYS A 169 13.76 7.43 11.54
CA LYS A 169 12.54 7.99 12.12
C LYS A 169 11.91 9.02 11.18
N LEU A 170 10.59 8.95 11.03
CA LEU A 170 9.79 9.93 10.31
C LEU A 170 9.04 10.85 11.27
N PRO A 171 8.78 12.11 10.86
CA PRO A 171 7.89 12.98 11.62
C PRO A 171 6.47 12.42 11.54
N HIS A 172 5.87 12.11 12.68
CA HIS A 172 4.49 11.62 12.75
C HIS A 172 3.67 12.38 13.79
N GLY A 173 2.36 12.42 13.61
CA GLY A 173 1.38 13.03 14.51
C GLY A 173 0.57 11.96 15.25
N LYS A 174 -0.33 12.43 16.10
CA LYS A 174 -1.17 11.57 16.97
C LYS A 174 -2.04 10.56 16.20
N PHE A 175 -2.43 10.90 14.98
CA PHE A 175 -3.37 10.10 14.19
C PHE A 175 -2.67 9.23 13.13
N ASP A 176 -1.37 9.40 12.92
CA ASP A 176 -0.61 8.57 11.99
C ASP A 176 -0.51 7.15 12.56
N LYS A 177 -0.87 6.15 11.74
CA LYS A 177 -0.85 4.73 12.10
C LYS A 177 0.41 4.07 11.54
N CYS A 178 1.05 3.19 12.31
CA CYS A 178 2.16 2.37 11.84
C CYS A 178 1.68 1.04 11.27
N VAL A 179 2.53 0.41 10.45
CA VAL A 179 2.40 -0.99 10.04
C VAL A 179 3.24 -1.87 10.96
N GLU A 180 2.91 -3.16 11.03
CA GLU A 180 3.62 -4.11 11.90
C GLU A 180 5.00 -4.47 11.34
N ARG A 181 5.13 -4.53 10.01
CA ARG A 181 6.39 -4.89 9.37
C ARG A 181 6.54 -4.19 8.02
N ILE A 182 7.80 -3.95 7.64
CA ILE A 182 8.17 -3.39 6.34
C ILE A 182 8.97 -4.43 5.57
N ILE A 183 8.65 -4.59 4.30
CA ILE A 183 9.38 -5.43 3.36
C ILE A 183 10.07 -4.53 2.35
N THR A 184 11.36 -4.76 2.16
CA THR A 184 12.18 -4.09 1.16
C THR A 184 12.91 -5.13 0.32
N GLN A 185 13.62 -4.73 -0.74
CA GLN A 185 14.41 -5.66 -1.57
C GLN A 185 15.53 -6.39 -0.81
N SER A 186 15.87 -5.96 0.41
CA SER A 186 16.97 -6.58 1.20
C SER A 186 16.65 -6.81 2.69
N ARG A 187 15.47 -6.40 3.13
CA ARG A 187 15.03 -6.53 4.54
C ARG A 187 13.62 -7.08 4.60
#